data_c289a3d14f2a16bd7cab01ccaf5b4b7b
#
_entry.id   c289a3d14f2a16bd7cab01ccaf5b4b7b
#
_cell.length_a   1.000
_cell.length_b   1.000
_cell.length_c   1.000
_cell.angle_alpha   90.00
_cell.angle_beta   90.00
_cell.angle_gamma   90.00
#
_symmetry.space_group_name_H-M   'P 1'
#
loop_
_entity.id
_entity.type
_entity.pdbx_description
1 polymer ?
#
loop_
_entity_poly.entity_id
_entity_poly.type
_entity_poly.pdbx_seq_one_letter_code
_entity_poly.pdbx_strand_id
1 'polypeptide(L)'
;MAELDNKTIAIIATDGFEDSELTSPLEAVKNAGATVRVIAPKAGTITGKKGTEISVDAATADSTGESFDGIILPGGTDNADLLRLDKAAVEIVRNHMSKELPLGAICHGAWILSDAEALKGRTLTSFPSLQTDLRNAGATWVDEEVHCDQGLVSSRTPDDLPAFNAKLVEEFAEGQH
;
A
#
# COMPACT_ATOMS: atom_id res chain seq x y z
N MET A 1 1.02 26.11 1.13
CA MET A 1 0.23 24.88 1.39
C MET A 1 0.98 23.69 0.82
N ALA A 2 1.17 22.66 1.61
CA ALA A 2 1.84 21.46 1.13
C ALA A 2 0.87 20.62 0.27
N GLU A 3 1.43 19.78 -0.60
CA GLU A 3 0.67 19.05 -1.62
C GLU A 3 -0.41 18.13 -1.04
N LEU A 4 -0.17 17.55 0.14
CA LEU A 4 -1.09 16.60 0.78
C LEU A 4 -1.76 17.16 2.04
N ASP A 5 -1.79 18.48 2.19
CA ASP A 5 -2.52 19.10 3.30
C ASP A 5 -3.99 18.67 3.26
N ASN A 6 -4.53 18.34 4.43
CA ASN A 6 -5.92 17.87 4.62
C ASN A 6 -6.19 16.48 4.02
N LYS A 7 -5.16 15.75 3.59
CA LYS A 7 -5.29 14.37 3.13
C LYS A 7 -4.95 13.40 4.25
N THR A 8 -5.70 12.31 4.34
CA THR A 8 -5.41 11.23 5.29
C THR A 8 -5.00 9.98 4.50
N ILE A 9 -3.80 9.50 4.79
CA ILE A 9 -3.22 8.35 4.12
C ILE A 9 -3.11 7.20 5.13
N ALA A 10 -3.65 6.05 4.79
CA ALA A 10 -3.51 4.84 5.60
C ALA A 10 -2.33 4.01 5.10
N ILE A 11 -1.54 3.51 6.04
CA ILE A 11 -0.55 2.46 5.75
C ILE A 11 -1.07 1.20 6.41
N ILE A 12 -1.34 0.16 5.62
CA ILE A 12 -1.84 -1.11 6.12
C ILE A 12 -0.70 -2.11 6.12
N ALA A 13 -0.34 -2.59 7.30
CA ALA A 13 0.80 -3.49 7.47
C ALA A 13 0.63 -4.34 8.74
N THR A 14 1.41 -5.40 8.83
CA THR A 14 1.53 -6.22 10.03
C THR A 14 2.99 -6.61 10.21
N ASP A 15 3.29 -7.46 11.19
CA ASP A 15 4.65 -7.89 11.49
C ASP A 15 5.35 -8.48 10.25
N GLY A 16 6.65 -8.27 10.17
CA GLY A 16 7.48 -8.77 9.08
C GLY A 16 7.50 -7.87 7.85
N PHE A 17 6.99 -6.63 7.97
CA PHE A 17 7.08 -5.67 6.87
C PHE A 17 8.55 -5.34 6.55
N GLU A 18 8.84 -5.02 5.29
CA GLU A 18 10.16 -4.51 4.92
C GLU A 18 10.30 -3.10 5.46
N ASP A 19 11.24 -2.90 6.38
CA ASP A 19 11.34 -1.69 7.20
C ASP A 19 11.31 -0.40 6.37
N SER A 20 12.16 -0.30 5.35
CA SER A 20 12.25 0.90 4.51
C SER A 20 10.99 1.13 3.67
N GLU A 21 10.30 0.08 3.30
CA GLU A 21 9.09 0.18 2.47
C GLU A 21 7.89 0.71 3.25
N LEU A 22 7.98 0.74 4.56
CA LEU A 22 7.00 1.42 5.42
C LEU A 22 7.50 2.81 5.79
N THR A 23 8.71 2.91 6.33
CA THR A 23 9.22 4.17 6.89
C THR A 23 9.48 5.23 5.84
N SER A 24 10.01 4.87 4.68
CA SER A 24 10.33 5.83 3.62
C SER A 24 9.07 6.46 3.00
N PRO A 25 8.06 5.68 2.57
CA PRO A 25 6.81 6.28 2.10
C PRO A 25 6.08 7.07 3.17
N LEU A 26 6.10 6.59 4.43
CA LEU A 26 5.49 7.30 5.55
C LEU A 26 6.07 8.71 5.68
N GLU A 27 7.40 8.82 5.69
CA GLU A 27 8.07 10.11 5.77
C GLU A 27 7.75 11.00 4.56
N ALA A 28 7.74 10.42 3.36
CA ALA A 28 7.48 11.18 2.14
C ALA A 28 6.09 11.84 2.15
N VAL A 29 5.06 11.09 2.51
CA VAL A 29 3.69 11.65 2.53
C VAL A 29 3.50 12.59 3.71
N LYS A 30 4.13 12.31 4.86
CA LYS A 30 4.09 13.17 6.03
C LYS A 30 4.76 14.51 5.75
N ASN A 31 5.94 14.49 5.12
CA ASN A 31 6.65 15.71 4.72
C ASN A 31 5.86 16.52 3.69
N ALA A 32 5.01 15.87 2.92
CA ALA A 32 4.11 16.54 1.96
C ALA A 32 2.83 17.08 2.62
N GLY A 33 2.66 16.90 3.92
CA GLY A 33 1.55 17.47 4.68
C GLY A 33 0.43 16.52 5.06
N ALA A 34 0.51 15.24 4.69
CA ALA A 34 -0.55 14.27 4.99
C ALA A 34 -0.62 13.92 6.47
N THR A 35 -1.83 13.62 6.92
CA THR A 35 -2.03 12.87 8.15
C THR A 35 -1.90 11.40 7.83
N VAL A 36 -1.05 10.68 8.56
CA VAL A 36 -0.82 9.26 8.32
C VAL A 36 -1.43 8.43 9.44
N ARG A 37 -2.14 7.38 9.09
CA ARG A 37 -2.67 6.39 10.04
C ARG A 37 -2.11 5.02 9.69
N VAL A 38 -1.46 4.39 10.67
CA VAL A 38 -0.98 3.02 10.52
C VAL A 38 -2.07 2.09 11.04
N ILE A 39 -2.52 1.19 10.18
CA ILE A 39 -3.61 0.27 10.45
C ILE A 39 -3.09 -1.15 10.30
N ALA A 40 -3.35 -1.99 11.30
CA ALA A 40 -2.87 -3.36 11.35
C ALA A 40 -3.97 -4.29 11.88
N PRO A 41 -3.85 -5.61 11.69
CA PRO A 41 -4.84 -6.55 12.22
C PRO A 41 -5.05 -6.45 13.73
N LYS A 42 -4.01 -6.07 14.48
CA LYS A 42 -4.07 -5.91 15.95
C LYS A 42 -3.59 -4.54 16.35
N ALA A 43 -4.20 -3.97 17.40
CA ALA A 43 -3.71 -2.77 18.05
C ALA A 43 -2.36 -3.02 18.72
N GLY A 44 -1.64 -1.96 19.03
CA GLY A 44 -0.35 -2.02 19.71
C GLY A 44 0.80 -1.63 18.80
N THR A 45 1.75 -2.52 18.63
CA THR A 45 2.97 -2.26 17.84
C THR A 45 3.18 -3.38 16.83
N ILE A 46 3.57 -3.02 15.61
CA ILE A 46 4.06 -3.99 14.62
C ILE A 46 5.56 -3.82 14.45
N THR A 47 6.23 -4.93 14.16
CA THR A 47 7.69 -4.98 14.07
C THR A 47 8.12 -5.42 12.67
N GLY A 48 8.97 -4.63 12.04
CA GLY A 48 9.53 -4.95 10.73
C GLY A 48 10.54 -6.09 10.80
N LYS A 49 10.86 -6.65 9.65
CA LYS A 49 11.78 -7.81 9.59
C LYS A 49 13.18 -7.48 10.10
N LYS A 50 13.59 -6.21 10.12
CA LYS A 50 14.88 -5.75 10.65
C LYS A 50 14.76 -5.10 12.02
N GLY A 51 13.59 -5.15 12.64
CA GLY A 51 13.40 -4.71 14.02
C GLY A 51 12.78 -3.33 14.20
N THR A 52 12.42 -2.63 13.16
CA THR A 52 11.75 -1.32 13.29
C THR A 52 10.39 -1.51 13.94
N GLU A 53 10.12 -0.77 15.01
CA GLU A 53 8.83 -0.81 15.70
C GLU A 53 7.97 0.38 15.28
N ILE A 54 6.71 0.11 14.93
CA ILE A 54 5.76 1.14 14.51
C ILE A 54 4.50 0.99 15.36
N SER A 55 4.05 2.09 15.96
CA SER A 55 2.80 2.12 16.71
C SER A 55 1.61 2.03 15.76
N VAL A 56 0.63 1.21 16.10
CA VAL A 56 -0.59 1.03 15.34
C VAL A 56 -1.64 2.02 15.83
N ASP A 57 -2.22 2.79 14.91
CA ASP A 57 -3.23 3.79 15.24
C ASP A 57 -4.62 3.18 15.39
N ALA A 58 -4.92 2.13 14.63
CA ALA A 58 -6.21 1.45 14.70
C ALA A 58 -6.11 0.03 14.16
N ALA A 59 -6.98 -0.85 14.65
CA ALA A 59 -7.10 -2.20 14.11
C ALA A 59 -7.92 -2.18 12.81
N THR A 60 -7.62 -3.09 11.89
CA THR A 60 -8.34 -3.20 10.62
C THR A 60 -9.82 -3.42 10.83
N ALA A 61 -10.20 -4.26 11.81
CA ALA A 61 -11.61 -4.54 12.11
C ALA A 61 -12.40 -3.29 12.51
N ASP A 62 -11.74 -2.30 13.08
CA ASP A 62 -12.36 -1.05 13.50
C ASP A 62 -12.32 0.04 12.42
N SER A 63 -11.73 -0.27 11.27
CA SER A 63 -11.45 0.72 10.21
C SER A 63 -12.18 0.44 8.90
N THR A 64 -13.00 -0.60 8.84
CA THR A 64 -13.70 -1.00 7.60
C THR A 64 -14.68 0.04 7.10
N GLY A 65 -15.22 0.86 7.99
CA GLY A 65 -16.14 1.95 7.63
C GLY A 65 -15.45 3.28 7.36
N GLU A 66 -14.13 3.36 7.52
CA GLU A 66 -13.39 4.60 7.27
C GLU A 66 -13.03 4.75 5.80
N SER A 67 -12.94 6.01 5.36
CA SER A 67 -12.48 6.34 4.02
C SER A 67 -11.16 7.10 4.12
N PHE A 68 -10.20 6.78 3.25
CA PHE A 68 -8.89 7.41 3.20
C PHE A 68 -8.69 8.04 1.82
N ASP A 69 -7.86 9.07 1.76
CA ASP A 69 -7.50 9.69 0.48
C ASP A 69 -6.50 8.84 -0.29
N GLY A 70 -5.74 8.01 0.40
CA GLY A 70 -4.82 7.07 -0.21
C GLY A 70 -4.48 5.93 0.75
N ILE A 71 -4.01 4.83 0.18
CA ILE A 71 -3.51 3.67 0.95
C ILE A 71 -2.11 3.32 0.45
N ILE A 72 -1.22 2.96 1.37
CA ILE A 72 0.11 2.44 1.07
C ILE A 72 0.20 1.02 1.62
N LEU A 73 0.65 0.10 0.77
CA LEU A 73 0.86 -1.31 1.11
C LEU A 73 2.37 -1.61 1.03
N PRO A 74 3.09 -1.57 2.17
CA PRO A 74 4.49 -1.98 2.20
C PRO A 74 4.66 -3.46 1.86
N GLY A 75 5.87 -3.83 1.46
CA GLY A 75 6.22 -5.23 1.23
C GLY A 75 6.71 -5.93 2.48
N GLY A 76 7.59 -6.90 2.27
CA GLY A 76 7.95 -7.88 3.28
C GLY A 76 7.07 -9.11 3.09
N THR A 77 7.69 -10.24 2.79
CA THR A 77 6.95 -11.46 2.44
C THR A 77 5.97 -11.89 3.52
N ASP A 78 6.43 -11.92 4.79
CA ASP A 78 5.56 -12.34 5.90
C ASP A 78 4.39 -11.37 6.09
N ASN A 79 4.66 -10.08 6.05
CA ASN A 79 3.63 -9.05 6.14
C ASN A 79 2.56 -9.25 5.04
N ALA A 80 3.00 -9.36 3.81
CA ALA A 80 2.08 -9.50 2.67
C ALA A 80 1.26 -10.79 2.76
N ASP A 81 1.90 -11.89 3.14
CA ASP A 81 1.23 -13.19 3.30
C ASP A 81 0.17 -13.14 4.41
N LEU A 82 0.53 -12.60 5.57
CA LEU A 82 -0.36 -12.55 6.73
C LEU A 82 -1.55 -11.62 6.51
N LEU A 83 -1.35 -10.48 5.84
CA LEU A 83 -2.44 -9.54 5.58
C LEU A 83 -3.55 -10.15 4.73
N ARG A 84 -3.22 -11.06 3.85
CA ARG A 84 -4.21 -11.74 2.99
C ARG A 84 -5.19 -12.58 3.79
N LEU A 85 -4.83 -13.00 4.99
CA LEU A 85 -5.70 -13.75 5.89
C LEU A 85 -6.64 -12.82 6.68
N ASP A 86 -6.34 -11.54 6.75
CA ASP A 86 -7.16 -10.59 7.50
C ASP A 86 -8.28 -10.06 6.61
N LYS A 87 -9.47 -10.57 6.83
CA LYS A 87 -10.66 -10.21 6.05
C LYS A 87 -10.96 -8.72 6.08
N ALA A 88 -10.71 -8.06 7.22
CA ALA A 88 -10.94 -6.62 7.35
C ALA A 88 -9.96 -5.83 6.48
N ALA A 89 -8.69 -6.22 6.45
CA ALA A 89 -7.70 -5.58 5.57
C ALA A 89 -8.09 -5.74 4.09
N VAL A 90 -8.48 -6.96 3.69
CA VAL A 90 -8.93 -7.23 2.32
C VAL A 90 -10.14 -6.36 1.97
N GLU A 91 -11.10 -6.23 2.88
CA GLU A 91 -12.30 -5.41 2.68
C GLU A 91 -11.95 -3.93 2.52
N ILE A 92 -11.06 -3.40 3.36
CA ILE A 92 -10.61 -2.00 3.25
C ILE A 92 -10.00 -1.74 1.88
N VAL A 93 -9.10 -2.62 1.45
CA VAL A 93 -8.43 -2.49 0.14
C VAL A 93 -9.44 -2.60 -1.01
N ARG A 94 -10.35 -3.57 -0.94
CA ARG A 94 -11.39 -3.75 -1.96
C ARG A 94 -12.26 -2.50 -2.10
N ASN A 95 -12.76 -1.99 -0.97
CA ASN A 95 -13.63 -0.81 -0.97
C ASN A 95 -12.90 0.41 -1.50
N HIS A 96 -11.65 0.60 -1.11
CA HIS A 96 -10.84 1.72 -1.57
C HIS A 96 -10.63 1.69 -3.08
N MET A 97 -10.25 0.53 -3.61
CA MET A 97 -10.04 0.36 -5.05
C MET A 97 -11.34 0.51 -5.84
N SER A 98 -12.47 0.06 -5.30
CA SER A 98 -13.77 0.19 -5.96
C SER A 98 -14.22 1.65 -6.10
N LYS A 99 -13.70 2.54 -5.25
CA LYS A 99 -13.96 3.98 -5.33
C LYS A 99 -12.95 4.69 -6.22
N GLU A 100 -12.05 3.95 -6.86
CA GLU A 100 -11.02 4.49 -7.75
C GLU A 100 -10.11 5.52 -7.06
N LEU A 101 -9.87 5.32 -5.77
CA LEU A 101 -8.96 6.14 -4.97
C LEU A 101 -7.52 5.64 -5.13
N PRO A 102 -6.52 6.54 -5.04
CA PRO A 102 -5.14 6.14 -5.28
C PRO A 102 -4.60 5.23 -4.19
N LEU A 103 -3.78 4.26 -4.63
CA LEU A 103 -3.16 3.27 -3.76
C LEU A 103 -1.76 2.97 -4.27
N GLY A 104 -0.80 2.88 -3.35
CA GLY A 104 0.55 2.46 -3.67
C GLY A 104 0.87 1.11 -3.06
N ALA A 105 1.49 0.24 -3.85
CA ALA A 105 1.94 -1.08 -3.40
C ALA A 105 3.36 -1.32 -3.88
N ILE A 106 4.25 -1.71 -2.99
CA ILE A 106 5.64 -1.99 -3.34
C ILE A 106 6.02 -3.42 -2.97
N CYS A 107 6.83 -4.04 -3.82
CA CYS A 107 7.39 -5.36 -3.59
C CYS A 107 6.27 -6.42 -3.44
N HIS A 108 6.24 -7.16 -2.33
CA HIS A 108 5.18 -8.13 -2.04
C HIS A 108 3.86 -7.48 -1.62
N GLY A 109 3.86 -6.18 -1.35
CA GLY A 109 2.66 -5.46 -0.92
C GLY A 109 1.49 -5.55 -1.88
N ALA A 110 1.76 -5.80 -3.16
CA ALA A 110 0.72 -5.94 -4.17
C ALA A 110 -0.12 -7.24 -4.03
N TRP A 111 0.35 -8.20 -3.25
CA TRP A 111 -0.27 -9.54 -3.20
C TRP A 111 -1.72 -9.52 -2.73
N ILE A 112 -2.03 -8.69 -1.75
CA ILE A 112 -3.39 -8.56 -1.23
C ILE A 112 -4.39 -8.05 -2.28
N LEU A 113 -3.91 -7.37 -3.31
CA LEU A 113 -4.77 -6.88 -4.39
C LEU A 113 -5.47 -8.01 -5.13
N SER A 114 -4.86 -9.20 -5.19
CA SER A 114 -5.49 -10.38 -5.78
C SER A 114 -6.65 -10.88 -4.91
N ASP A 115 -6.50 -10.85 -3.58
CA ASP A 115 -7.57 -11.23 -2.65
C ASP A 115 -8.71 -10.20 -2.66
N ALA A 116 -8.38 -8.93 -2.86
CA ALA A 116 -9.36 -7.85 -2.99
C ALA A 116 -10.08 -7.83 -4.34
N GLU A 117 -9.70 -8.73 -5.26
CA GLU A 117 -10.27 -8.81 -6.61
C GLU A 117 -10.16 -7.48 -7.37
N ALA A 118 -9.05 -6.76 -7.16
CA ALA A 118 -8.86 -5.41 -7.67
C ALA A 118 -7.96 -5.34 -8.91
N LEU A 119 -7.53 -6.48 -9.46
CA LEU A 119 -6.49 -6.52 -10.49
C LEU A 119 -6.98 -6.74 -11.90
N LYS A 120 -8.22 -7.14 -12.10
CA LYS A 120 -8.73 -7.42 -13.44
C LYS A 120 -8.63 -6.18 -14.33
N GLY A 121 -7.88 -6.31 -15.43
CA GLY A 121 -7.69 -5.22 -16.38
C GLY A 121 -6.68 -4.17 -15.95
N ARG A 122 -6.01 -4.36 -14.83
CA ARG A 122 -5.00 -3.41 -14.33
C ARG A 122 -3.61 -3.80 -14.80
N THR A 123 -2.74 -2.81 -14.89
CA THR A 123 -1.32 -3.00 -15.17
C THR A 123 -0.51 -2.58 -13.97
N LEU A 124 0.43 -3.42 -13.53
CA LEU A 124 1.27 -3.08 -12.37
C LEU A 124 2.61 -3.81 -12.45
N THR A 125 3.52 -3.37 -11.59
CA THR A 125 4.73 -4.11 -11.27
C THR A 125 4.69 -4.57 -9.81
N SER A 126 5.65 -5.36 -9.40
CA SER A 126 5.78 -5.88 -8.04
C SER A 126 7.14 -6.53 -7.86
N PHE A 127 7.38 -7.09 -6.69
CA PHE A 127 8.48 -8.04 -6.56
C PHE A 127 8.27 -9.17 -7.58
N PRO A 128 9.32 -9.55 -8.35
CA PRO A 128 9.15 -10.45 -9.51
C PRO A 128 8.53 -11.81 -9.21
N SER A 129 8.65 -12.31 -7.98
CA SER A 129 8.07 -13.62 -7.63
C SER A 129 6.55 -13.64 -7.71
N LEU A 130 5.89 -12.47 -7.70
CA LEU A 130 4.43 -12.39 -7.75
C LEU A 130 3.85 -12.37 -9.17
N GLN A 131 4.69 -12.38 -10.20
CA GLN A 131 4.22 -12.24 -11.59
C GLN A 131 3.06 -13.15 -11.95
N THR A 132 3.25 -14.45 -11.71
CA THR A 132 2.24 -15.45 -12.09
C THR A 132 0.94 -15.26 -11.32
N ASP A 133 1.04 -15.00 -10.00
CA ASP A 133 -0.14 -14.79 -9.17
C ASP A 133 -0.95 -13.58 -9.63
N LEU A 134 -0.26 -12.48 -9.93
CA LEU A 134 -0.94 -11.25 -10.35
C LEU A 134 -1.54 -11.39 -11.75
N ARG A 135 -0.85 -12.06 -12.67
CA ARG A 135 -1.41 -12.36 -14.00
C ARG A 135 -2.64 -13.26 -13.88
N ASN A 136 -2.60 -14.27 -13.03
CA ASN A 136 -3.74 -15.16 -12.81
C ASN A 136 -4.92 -14.42 -12.18
N ALA A 137 -4.66 -13.34 -11.47
CA ALA A 137 -5.72 -12.46 -10.92
C ALA A 137 -6.26 -11.46 -11.95
N GLY A 138 -5.77 -11.49 -13.18
CA GLY A 138 -6.28 -10.67 -14.28
C GLY A 138 -5.45 -9.45 -14.63
N ALA A 139 -4.27 -9.29 -14.04
CA ALA A 139 -3.41 -8.14 -14.31
C ALA A 139 -2.43 -8.37 -15.46
N THR A 140 -1.95 -7.28 -16.03
CA THR A 140 -0.76 -7.25 -16.88
C THR A 140 0.41 -6.84 -16.00
N TRP A 141 1.46 -7.66 -15.97
CA TRP A 141 2.65 -7.38 -15.18
C TRP A 141 3.75 -6.78 -16.05
N VAL A 142 4.36 -5.68 -15.58
CA VAL A 142 5.45 -5.00 -16.27
C VAL A 142 6.66 -4.87 -15.34
N ASP A 143 7.85 -4.88 -15.90
CA ASP A 143 9.10 -4.72 -15.14
C ASP A 143 9.56 -3.27 -15.24
N GLU A 144 9.08 -2.45 -14.32
CA GLU A 144 9.38 -1.02 -14.29
C GLU A 144 9.72 -0.57 -12.86
N GLU A 145 10.55 0.44 -12.75
CA GLU A 145 10.90 1.04 -11.46
C GLU A 145 9.66 1.55 -10.72
N VAL A 146 8.78 2.20 -11.44
CA VAL A 146 7.46 2.63 -10.95
C VAL A 146 6.48 2.59 -12.11
N HIS A 147 5.29 2.05 -11.83
CA HIS A 147 4.20 2.06 -12.80
C HIS A 147 2.97 2.69 -12.16
N CYS A 148 2.29 3.55 -12.89
CA CYS A 148 1.02 4.15 -12.44
C CYS A 148 -0.07 3.82 -13.45
N ASP A 149 -1.14 3.21 -12.95
CA ASP A 149 -2.31 2.86 -13.75
C ASP A 149 -3.56 3.33 -13.01
N GLN A 150 -4.13 4.46 -13.45
CA GLN A 150 -5.36 5.04 -12.87
C GLN A 150 -5.29 5.11 -11.33
N GLY A 151 -4.20 5.69 -10.81
CA GLY A 151 -4.00 5.87 -9.38
C GLY A 151 -3.39 4.68 -8.66
N LEU A 152 -3.23 3.53 -9.31
CA LEU A 152 -2.49 2.40 -8.75
C LEU A 152 -1.00 2.60 -9.03
N VAL A 153 -0.24 2.94 -7.99
CA VAL A 153 1.21 3.14 -8.06
C VAL A 153 1.89 1.88 -7.56
N SER A 154 2.81 1.33 -8.33
CA SER A 154 3.49 0.10 -7.94
C SER A 154 4.99 0.17 -8.23
N SER A 155 5.78 -0.53 -7.42
CA SER A 155 7.24 -0.66 -7.53
C SER A 155 7.70 -2.04 -7.07
N ARG A 156 8.98 -2.37 -7.30
CA ARG A 156 9.48 -3.75 -7.20
C ARG A 156 10.21 -4.06 -5.90
N THR A 157 11.11 -3.17 -5.47
CA THR A 157 12.04 -3.41 -4.36
C THR A 157 12.37 -2.08 -3.66
N PRO A 158 13.06 -2.11 -2.50
CA PRO A 158 13.49 -0.87 -1.84
C PRO A 158 14.32 0.07 -2.71
N ASP A 159 15.03 -0.44 -3.70
CA ASP A 159 15.80 0.40 -4.62
C ASP A 159 14.91 1.36 -5.42
N ASP A 160 13.64 1.02 -5.58
CA ASP A 160 12.67 1.83 -6.32
C ASP A 160 12.01 2.92 -5.47
N LEU A 161 12.29 2.97 -4.15
CA LEU A 161 11.59 3.87 -3.22
C LEU A 161 11.60 5.35 -3.64
N PRO A 162 12.71 5.93 -4.13
CA PRO A 162 12.66 7.34 -4.54
C PRO A 162 11.60 7.62 -5.60
N ALA A 163 11.51 6.80 -6.65
CA ALA A 163 10.52 6.95 -7.70
C ALA A 163 9.12 6.65 -7.20
N PHE A 164 8.98 5.59 -6.37
CA PHE A 164 7.72 5.21 -5.76
C PHE A 164 7.15 6.35 -4.91
N ASN A 165 7.95 6.90 -4.01
CA ASN A 165 7.52 7.97 -3.12
C ASN A 165 7.09 9.23 -3.88
N ALA A 166 7.85 9.62 -4.90
CA ALA A 166 7.53 10.79 -5.72
C ALA A 166 6.17 10.60 -6.42
N LYS A 167 5.93 9.42 -6.98
CA LYS A 167 4.67 9.12 -7.67
C LYS A 167 3.50 9.02 -6.69
N LEU A 168 3.71 8.49 -5.47
CA LEU A 168 2.68 8.46 -4.43
C LEU A 168 2.19 9.87 -4.11
N VAL A 169 3.10 10.80 -3.85
CA VAL A 169 2.73 12.18 -3.50
C VAL A 169 1.94 12.80 -4.66
N GLU A 170 2.39 12.62 -5.89
CA GLU A 170 1.72 13.14 -7.07
C GLU A 170 0.28 12.59 -7.19
N GLU A 171 0.10 11.27 -7.10
CA GLU A 171 -1.20 10.65 -7.29
C GLU A 171 -2.15 10.90 -6.11
N PHE A 172 -1.64 10.93 -4.89
CA PHE A 172 -2.46 11.25 -3.73
C PHE A 172 -2.93 12.71 -3.77
N ALA A 173 -2.13 13.61 -4.33
CA ALA A 173 -2.53 15.01 -4.52
C ALA A 173 -3.64 15.14 -5.56
N GLU A 174 -3.59 14.34 -6.64
CA GLU A 174 -4.61 14.34 -7.68
C GLU A 174 -5.96 13.80 -7.19
N GLY A 175 -5.93 12.77 -6.35
CA GLY A 175 -7.13 12.18 -5.78
C GLY A 175 -7.77 11.11 -6.65
N GLN A 176 -9.10 11.04 -6.64
CA GLN A 176 -9.87 9.99 -7.33
C GLN A 176 -9.68 10.03 -8.85
N HIS A 177 -9.58 8.87 -9.43
CA HIS A 177 -9.39 8.67 -10.87
C HIS A 177 -10.61 8.10 -11.58
#